data_c72285a5262a927c50e122b55f8097ea
#
_entry.id   c72285a5262a927c50e122b55f8097ea
#
_cell.length_a   1.000
_cell.length_b   1.000
_cell.length_c   1.000
_cell.angle_alpha   90.00
_cell.angle_beta   90.00
_cell.angle_gamma   90.00
#
_symmetry.space_group_name_H-M   'P 1'
#
loop_
_entity.id
_entity.type
_entity.pdbx_description
1 polymer ?
#
loop_
_entity_poly.entity_id
_entity_poly.type
_entity_poly.pdbx_seq_one_letter_code
_entity_poly.pdbx_strand_id
1 'polypeptide(L)'
;MQLLEIYEAYKEESKAYLDWIEELVEQDFEGYTKEEISSKLSYAKKKFEDFMEQSGVIEVEEKQEANYKDLRYLVMDILFLANDLVHFYKCDELGRFKMRALNYFNKRRRADMFGSANSGTSCPIM
;
A
#
# COMPACT_ATOMS: atom_id res chain seq x y z
N MET A 1 18.72 3.70 -9.67
CA MET A 1 18.17 2.75 -8.72
C MET A 1 17.66 1.54 -9.45
N GLN A 2 17.93 0.36 -8.94
CA GLN A 2 17.53 -0.88 -9.58
C GLN A 2 16.14 -1.29 -9.16
N LEU A 3 15.48 -2.07 -10.00
CA LEU A 3 14.13 -2.55 -9.71
C LEU A 3 14.03 -3.26 -8.35
N LEU A 4 14.98 -4.14 -8.06
CA LEU A 4 14.98 -4.88 -6.79
C LEU A 4 15.10 -3.94 -5.60
N GLU A 5 15.93 -2.91 -5.70
CA GLU A 5 16.10 -1.94 -4.63
C GLU A 5 14.79 -1.18 -4.34
N ILE A 6 14.10 -0.78 -5.39
CA ILE A 6 12.82 -0.09 -5.25
C ILE A 6 11.78 -1.02 -4.62
N TYR A 7 11.76 -2.27 -5.07
CA TYR A 7 10.82 -3.26 -4.54
C TYR A 7 11.05 -3.52 -3.05
N GLU A 8 12.30 -3.67 -2.63
CA GLU A 8 12.64 -3.88 -1.22
C GLU A 8 12.23 -2.68 -0.37
N ALA A 9 12.52 -1.47 -0.85
CA ALA A 9 12.15 -0.26 -0.14
C ALA A 9 10.63 -0.12 -0.05
N TYR A 10 9.92 -0.43 -1.13
CA TYR A 10 8.47 -0.41 -1.15
C TYR A 10 7.88 -1.40 -0.13
N LYS A 11 8.43 -2.61 -0.06
CA LYS A 11 7.94 -3.62 0.87
C LYS A 11 8.05 -3.14 2.32
N GLU A 12 9.19 -2.55 2.68
CA GLU A 12 9.37 -2.04 4.04
C GLU A 12 8.42 -0.91 4.35
N GLU A 13 8.32 0.06 3.45
CA GLU A 13 7.45 1.23 3.69
C GLU A 13 5.98 0.83 3.71
N SER A 14 5.57 -0.05 2.79
CA SER A 14 4.17 -0.45 2.74
C SER A 14 3.77 -1.26 3.95
N LYS A 15 4.66 -2.14 4.43
CA LYS A 15 4.38 -2.93 5.63
C LYS A 15 4.23 -2.02 6.85
N ALA A 16 5.17 -1.11 7.04
CA ALA A 16 5.12 -0.18 8.17
C ALA A 16 3.85 0.67 8.14
N TYR A 17 3.50 1.16 6.95
CA TYR A 17 2.32 1.98 6.77
C TYR A 17 1.03 1.20 7.08
N LEU A 18 0.91 0.00 6.51
CA LEU A 18 -0.30 -0.80 6.70
C LEU A 18 -0.44 -1.28 8.14
N ASP A 19 0.65 -1.65 8.78
CA ASP A 19 0.62 -2.03 10.19
C ASP A 19 0.15 -0.86 11.06
N TRP A 20 0.63 0.34 10.76
CA TRP A 20 0.21 1.53 11.50
C TRP A 20 -1.26 1.87 11.25
N ILE A 21 -1.73 1.76 10.00
CA ILE A 21 -3.14 2.02 9.67
C ILE A 21 -4.05 1.03 10.39
N GLU A 22 -3.65 -0.25 10.44
CA GLU A 22 -4.42 -1.27 11.14
C GLU A 22 -4.53 -0.94 12.62
N GLU A 23 -3.41 -0.57 13.24
CA GLU A 23 -3.41 -0.16 14.64
C GLU A 23 -4.29 1.06 14.86
N LEU A 24 -4.19 2.05 13.99
CA LEU A 24 -4.96 3.28 14.09
C LEU A 24 -6.46 3.00 14.05
N VAL A 25 -6.88 2.15 13.13
CA VAL A 25 -8.30 1.78 12.99
C VAL A 25 -8.77 0.96 14.20
N GLU A 26 -7.96 0.01 14.65
CA GLU A 26 -8.31 -0.82 15.81
C GLU A 26 -8.45 0.01 17.08
N GLN A 27 -7.63 1.05 17.23
CA GLN A 27 -7.67 1.92 18.40
C GLN A 27 -8.65 3.08 18.22
N ASP A 28 -9.40 3.09 17.14
CA ASP A 28 -10.36 4.14 16.83
C ASP A 28 -9.72 5.53 16.86
N PHE A 29 -8.51 5.63 16.28
CA PHE A 29 -7.72 6.87 16.19
C PHE A 29 -7.22 7.39 17.52
N GLU A 30 -7.31 6.62 18.59
CA GLU A 30 -6.77 7.01 19.88
C GLU A 30 -5.29 6.68 19.93
N GLY A 31 -4.57 7.31 20.84
CA GLY A 31 -3.15 7.06 20.97
C GLY A 31 -2.26 8.00 20.16
N TYR A 32 -2.85 8.80 19.29
CA TYR A 32 -2.12 9.78 18.49
C TYR A 32 -2.90 11.08 18.45
N THR A 33 -2.18 12.20 18.32
CA THR A 33 -2.85 13.49 18.15
C THR A 33 -3.26 13.63 16.67
N LYS A 34 -4.15 14.58 16.39
CA LYS A 34 -4.55 14.86 15.01
C LYS A 34 -3.35 15.26 14.16
N GLU A 35 -2.44 16.05 14.72
CA GLU A 35 -1.25 16.49 14.01
C GLU A 35 -0.35 15.31 13.67
N GLU A 36 -0.19 14.38 14.59
CA GLU A 36 0.62 13.18 14.35
C GLU A 36 0.00 12.33 13.24
N ILE A 37 -1.31 12.12 13.29
CA ILE A 37 -1.99 11.32 12.27
C ILE A 37 -1.88 12.00 10.91
N SER A 38 -2.17 13.29 10.84
CA SER A 38 -2.08 14.03 9.59
C SER A 38 -0.68 14.01 9.01
N SER A 39 0.34 14.18 9.85
CA SER A 39 1.73 14.16 9.42
C SER A 39 2.12 12.80 8.87
N LYS A 40 1.75 11.72 9.56
CA LYS A 40 2.07 10.36 9.12
C LYS A 40 1.36 10.00 7.83
N LEU A 41 0.09 10.39 7.69
CA LEU A 41 -0.66 10.13 6.47
C LEU A 41 -0.04 10.87 5.28
N SER A 42 0.33 12.12 5.47
CA SER A 42 0.95 12.92 4.41
C SER A 42 2.33 12.40 4.05
N TYR A 43 3.11 11.98 5.05
CA TYR A 43 4.42 11.39 4.82
C TYR A 43 4.31 10.14 3.95
N ALA A 44 3.38 9.25 4.29
CA ALA A 44 3.20 8.02 3.53
C ALA A 44 2.78 8.30 2.09
N LYS A 45 1.85 9.22 1.91
CA LYS A 45 1.41 9.61 0.58
C LYS A 45 2.60 10.09 -0.25
N LYS A 46 3.42 10.95 0.32
CA LYS A 46 4.61 11.49 -0.37
C LYS A 46 5.59 10.36 -0.71
N LYS A 47 5.81 9.43 0.20
CA LYS A 47 6.70 8.31 -0.04
C LYS A 47 6.23 7.44 -1.20
N PHE A 48 4.93 7.16 -1.26
CA PHE A 48 4.40 6.34 -2.36
C PHE A 48 4.41 7.10 -3.68
N GLU A 49 4.21 8.41 -3.64
CA GLU A 49 4.39 9.24 -4.84
C GLU A 49 5.84 9.17 -5.34
N ASP A 50 6.80 9.21 -4.43
CA ASP A 50 8.22 9.11 -4.78
C ASP A 50 8.54 7.75 -5.40
N PHE A 51 8.00 6.66 -4.86
CA PHE A 51 8.18 5.33 -5.45
C PHE A 51 7.59 5.26 -6.86
N MET A 52 6.44 5.87 -7.05
CA MET A 52 5.80 5.91 -8.36
C MET A 52 6.69 6.63 -9.38
N GLU A 53 7.25 7.75 -8.96
CA GLU A 53 8.15 8.53 -9.80
C GLU A 53 9.45 7.78 -10.09
N GLN A 54 10.08 7.24 -9.06
CA GLN A 54 11.34 6.51 -9.20
C GLN A 54 11.17 5.29 -10.11
N SER A 55 10.10 4.54 -9.94
CA SER A 55 9.86 3.36 -10.76
C SER A 55 9.53 3.72 -12.20
N GLY A 56 9.04 4.93 -12.44
CA GLY A 56 8.69 5.36 -13.79
C GLY A 56 9.88 5.69 -14.67
N VAL A 57 11.06 5.92 -14.07
CA VAL A 57 12.25 6.33 -14.82
C VAL A 57 13.34 5.28 -14.89
N ILE A 58 13.15 4.11 -14.31
CA ILE A 58 14.17 3.06 -14.41
C ILE A 58 13.95 2.25 -15.68
N GLU A 59 15.04 1.71 -16.18
CA GLU A 59 14.98 0.81 -17.32
C GLU A 59 15.06 -0.62 -16.80
N VAL A 60 14.30 -1.51 -17.38
CA VAL A 60 14.27 -2.91 -16.96
C VAL A 60 14.50 -3.79 -18.18
N GLU A 61 15.10 -4.95 -17.94
CA GLU A 61 15.28 -5.92 -18.99
C GLU A 61 13.97 -6.61 -19.31
N GLU A 62 13.87 -7.18 -20.49
CA GLU A 62 12.66 -7.87 -20.94
C GLU A 62 12.22 -8.93 -19.95
N LYS A 63 13.14 -9.69 -19.39
CA LYS A 63 12.80 -10.75 -18.45
C LYS A 63 12.28 -10.23 -17.11
N GLN A 64 12.46 -8.93 -16.83
CA GLN A 64 11.97 -8.31 -15.61
C GLN A 64 10.69 -7.52 -15.83
N GLU A 65 10.20 -7.47 -17.06
CA GLU A 65 9.07 -6.60 -17.38
C GLU A 65 7.80 -6.94 -16.60
N ALA A 66 7.52 -8.22 -16.43
CA ALA A 66 6.34 -8.64 -15.66
C ALA A 66 6.45 -8.19 -14.20
N ASN A 67 7.63 -8.38 -13.59
CA ASN A 67 7.87 -7.95 -12.22
C ASN A 67 7.78 -6.43 -12.08
N TYR A 68 8.27 -5.72 -13.09
CA TYR A 68 8.21 -4.27 -13.13
C TYR A 68 6.75 -3.78 -13.16
N LYS A 69 5.92 -4.39 -13.99
CA LYS A 69 4.50 -4.02 -14.09
C LYS A 69 3.78 -4.32 -12.78
N ASP A 70 4.09 -5.46 -12.16
CA ASP A 70 3.52 -5.83 -10.87
C ASP A 70 3.87 -4.81 -9.79
N LEU A 71 5.13 -4.39 -9.75
CA LEU A 71 5.55 -3.38 -8.78
C LEU A 71 4.82 -2.06 -9.00
N ARG A 72 4.74 -1.62 -10.27
CA ARG A 72 4.04 -0.38 -10.60
C ARG A 72 2.57 -0.45 -10.15
N TYR A 73 1.93 -1.59 -10.37
CA TYR A 73 0.54 -1.78 -9.95
C TYR A 73 0.42 -1.72 -8.43
N LEU A 74 1.32 -2.38 -7.70
CA LEU A 74 1.27 -2.38 -6.24
C LEU A 74 1.47 -0.98 -5.68
N VAL A 75 2.42 -0.24 -6.22
CA VAL A 75 2.68 1.14 -5.78
C VAL A 75 1.48 2.04 -6.07
N MET A 76 0.90 1.90 -7.25
CA MET A 76 -0.28 2.68 -7.63
C MET A 76 -1.46 2.39 -6.71
N ASP A 77 -1.67 1.11 -6.41
CA ASP A 77 -2.80 0.68 -5.58
C ASP A 77 -2.69 1.25 -4.16
N ILE A 78 -1.50 1.19 -3.57
CA ILE A 78 -1.31 1.72 -2.22
C ILE A 78 -1.30 3.25 -2.22
N LEU A 79 -0.85 3.87 -3.30
CA LEU A 79 -0.90 5.33 -3.43
C LEU A 79 -2.35 5.81 -3.47
N PHE A 80 -3.23 5.11 -4.18
CA PHE A 80 -4.64 5.44 -4.18
C PHE A 80 -5.24 5.32 -2.78
N LEU A 81 -4.87 4.26 -2.04
CA LEU A 81 -5.29 4.13 -0.65
C LEU A 81 -4.81 5.33 0.17
N ALA A 82 -3.53 5.69 0.05
CA ALA A 82 -2.96 6.79 0.82
C ALA A 82 -3.67 8.11 0.51
N ASN A 83 -3.97 8.37 -0.76
CA ASN A 83 -4.70 9.57 -1.15
C ASN A 83 -6.10 9.61 -0.53
N ASP A 84 -6.80 8.47 -0.58
CA ASP A 84 -8.15 8.37 -0.02
C ASP A 84 -8.14 8.59 1.50
N LEU A 85 -7.16 7.99 2.19
CA LEU A 85 -7.10 8.11 3.65
C LEU A 85 -6.76 9.54 4.09
N VAL A 86 -5.86 10.22 3.37
CA VAL A 86 -5.57 11.62 3.64
C VAL A 86 -6.85 12.45 3.48
N HIS A 87 -7.57 12.22 2.39
CA HIS A 87 -8.79 12.97 2.10
C HIS A 87 -9.86 12.73 3.16
N PHE A 88 -10.14 11.47 3.48
CA PHE A 88 -11.18 11.15 4.46
C PHE A 88 -10.84 11.71 5.84
N TYR A 89 -9.56 11.64 6.22
CA TYR A 89 -9.16 12.15 7.52
C TYR A 89 -9.30 13.68 7.58
N LYS A 90 -8.90 14.38 6.51
CA LYS A 90 -9.06 15.82 6.42
C LYS A 90 -10.50 16.26 6.50
N CYS A 91 -11.41 15.49 5.92
CA CYS A 91 -12.83 15.82 5.91
C CYS A 91 -13.57 15.25 7.13
N ASP A 92 -12.84 14.70 8.09
CA ASP A 92 -13.41 14.11 9.30
C ASP A 92 -14.41 12.99 8.97
N GLU A 93 -14.15 12.25 7.89
CA GLU A 93 -14.99 11.13 7.50
C GLU A 93 -14.36 9.83 7.98
N LEU A 94 -14.33 9.64 9.29
CA LEU A 94 -13.62 8.52 9.90
C LEU A 94 -14.25 7.17 9.58
N GLY A 95 -15.55 7.13 9.41
CA GLY A 95 -16.23 5.89 9.00
C GLY A 95 -15.79 5.44 7.62
N ARG A 96 -15.66 6.36 6.68
CA ARG A 96 -15.17 6.06 5.33
C ARG A 96 -13.70 5.66 5.34
N PHE A 97 -12.92 6.33 6.20
CA PHE A 97 -11.52 5.97 6.39
C PHE A 97 -11.39 4.50 6.80
N LYS A 98 -12.14 4.10 7.84
CA LYS A 98 -12.10 2.72 8.33
C LYS A 98 -12.54 1.72 7.27
N MET A 99 -13.62 2.02 6.57
CA MET A 99 -14.15 1.14 5.54
C MET A 99 -13.15 0.96 4.39
N ARG A 100 -12.55 2.05 3.96
CA ARG A 100 -11.56 2.01 2.87
C ARG A 100 -10.35 1.16 3.28
N ALA A 101 -9.87 1.37 4.51
CA ALA A 101 -8.72 0.62 5.02
C ALA A 101 -9.06 -0.88 5.12
N LEU A 102 -10.21 -1.22 5.68
CA LEU A 102 -10.62 -2.61 5.81
C LEU A 102 -10.79 -3.30 4.47
N ASN A 103 -11.35 -2.60 3.49
CA ASN A 103 -11.50 -3.14 2.14
C ASN A 103 -10.15 -3.43 1.50
N TYR A 104 -9.18 -2.56 1.72
CA TYR A 104 -7.84 -2.77 1.20
C TYR A 104 -7.19 -3.98 1.87
N PHE A 105 -7.29 -4.09 3.20
CA PHE A 105 -6.72 -5.21 3.93
C PHE A 105 -7.34 -6.53 3.48
N ASN A 106 -8.65 -6.57 3.28
CA ASN A 106 -9.34 -7.77 2.85
C ASN A 106 -8.93 -8.18 1.43
N LYS A 107 -8.77 -7.21 0.56
CA LYS A 107 -8.29 -7.45 -0.80
C LYS A 107 -6.88 -8.04 -0.79
N ARG A 108 -5.97 -7.48 0.01
CA ARG A 108 -4.61 -7.96 0.12
C ARG A 108 -4.57 -9.35 0.72
N ARG A 109 -5.37 -9.62 1.73
CA ARG A 109 -5.42 -10.92 2.37
C ARG A 109 -5.87 -12.01 1.39
N ARG A 110 -6.87 -11.71 0.59
CA ARG A 110 -7.34 -12.65 -0.43
C ARG A 110 -6.28 -12.91 -1.50
N ALA A 111 -5.59 -11.86 -1.91
CA ALA A 111 -4.52 -12.00 -2.89
C ALA A 111 -3.40 -12.88 -2.35
N ASP A 112 -3.04 -12.69 -1.08
CA ASP A 112 -2.01 -13.51 -0.44
C ASP A 112 -2.44 -14.97 -0.33
N MET A 113 -3.71 -15.23 -0.01
CA MET A 113 -4.24 -16.59 0.06
C MET A 113 -4.18 -17.25 -1.31
N PHE A 114 -4.59 -16.56 -2.35
CA PHE A 114 -4.53 -17.11 -3.70
C PHE A 114 -3.09 -17.32 -4.13
N GLY A 115 -2.22 -16.40 -3.79
CA GLY A 115 -0.81 -16.53 -4.08
C GLY A 115 -0.20 -17.76 -3.40
N SER A 116 -0.56 -17.99 -2.14
CA SER A 116 -0.09 -19.17 -1.42
C SER A 116 -0.64 -20.45 -2.02
N ALA A 117 -1.91 -20.46 -2.36
CA ALA A 117 -2.53 -21.63 -2.98
C ALA A 117 -1.90 -21.94 -4.33
N ASN A 118 -1.59 -20.88 -5.09
CA ASN A 118 -1.03 -21.09 -6.41
C ASN A 118 0.44 -21.46 -6.38
N SER A 119 1.13 -21.16 -5.33
CA SER A 119 2.54 -21.47 -5.27
C SER A 119 2.78 -22.99 -5.30
N GLY A 120 1.83 -23.76 -4.84
CA GLY A 120 1.96 -25.20 -4.86
C GLY A 120 1.03 -25.87 -5.85
N THR A 121 0.02 -25.20 -6.34
CA THR A 121 -0.95 -25.79 -7.21
C THR A 121 -1.50 -24.75 -8.08
N SER A 122 -2.26 -25.17 -8.93
CA SER A 122 -2.83 -24.23 -9.68
C SER A 122 -4.11 -23.80 -9.31
N CYS A 123 -4.65 -23.89 -8.59
CA CYS A 123 -5.79 -23.60 -8.23
C CYS A 123 -6.44 -22.63 -8.44
N PRO A 124 -7.01 -22.36 -8.96
CA PRO A 124 -7.51 -21.42 -9.22
C PRO A 124 -8.69 -21.14 -8.86
N ILE A 125 -9.24 -21.10 -8.60
CA ILE A 125 -10.24 -20.82 -8.19
C ILE A 125 -10.83 -19.91 -8.55
N MET A 126 -10.99 -19.49 -8.76
CA MET A 126 -11.60 -18.59 -8.94
C MET A 126 -12.41 -18.61 -9.43
#